data_f2e6d6166770ca0e62c0e670211e0a31
#
_entry.id   f2e6d6166770ca0e62c0e670211e0a31
#
_cell.length_a   1.000
_cell.length_b   1.000
_cell.length_c   1.000
_cell.angle_alpha   90.00
_cell.angle_beta   90.00
_cell.angle_gamma   90.00
#
_symmetry.space_group_name_H-M   'P 1'
#
loop_
_entity.id
_entity.type
_entity.pdbx_description
1 polymer ?
#
loop_
_entity_poly.entity_id
_entity_poly.type
_entity_poly.pdbx_seq_one_letter_code
_entity_poly.pdbx_strand_id
1 'polypeptide(L)'
;MNKFSKPGILAAGGLALSLVLITACSGPTEDVRVTLCKNLTSAMQLSSQSIDWKGNENTFHRPEYAVTSLSFDVVDRDSGRTAMQSACHYAYEELEDTALNLANPMDAYATLPFAMTIDGRALSDAELLRMVNEEQKRQGRQIISTLEKGARDMADKVRAGIGQ
;
A
#
# COMPACT_ATOMS: atom_id res chain seq x y z
N MET A 1 -60.99 -44.27 -29.09
CA MET A 1 -60.66 -44.98 -27.82
C MET A 1 -59.16 -44.91 -27.60
N ASN A 2 -58.68 -43.98 -26.83
CA ASN A 2 -57.28 -44.03 -26.42
C ASN A 2 -57.11 -43.28 -25.06
N LYS A 3 -56.64 -44.05 -24.10
CA LYS A 3 -56.50 -43.69 -22.70
C LYS A 3 -55.37 -42.72 -22.48
N PHE A 4 -55.65 -41.65 -21.74
CA PHE A 4 -54.68 -40.74 -21.16
C PHE A 4 -53.89 -41.45 -20.02
N SER A 5 -52.56 -41.34 -20.08
CA SER A 5 -51.69 -41.66 -18.94
C SER A 5 -50.89 -40.38 -18.62
N LYS A 6 -51.08 -39.87 -17.41
CA LYS A 6 -50.30 -38.77 -16.84
C LYS A 6 -49.03 -39.33 -16.23
N PRO A 7 -47.86 -38.80 -16.46
CA PRO A 7 -46.71 -39.00 -15.57
C PRO A 7 -46.57 -37.86 -14.54
N GLY A 8 -46.29 -38.27 -13.33
CA GLY A 8 -46.12 -37.39 -12.17
C GLY A 8 -44.87 -36.49 -12.26
N ILE A 9 -45.02 -35.30 -11.71
CA ILE A 9 -43.98 -34.33 -11.52
C ILE A 9 -43.21 -34.71 -10.24
N LEU A 10 -41.97 -35.17 -10.39
CA LEU A 10 -40.99 -35.26 -9.28
C LEU A 10 -40.31 -33.93 -9.15
N ALA A 11 -40.62 -33.20 -8.08
CA ALA A 11 -39.91 -31.98 -7.67
C ALA A 11 -38.57 -32.37 -7.09
N ALA A 12 -37.48 -32.24 -7.88
CA ALA A 12 -36.13 -32.32 -7.39
C ALA A 12 -35.73 -30.94 -6.84
N GLY A 13 -35.78 -30.81 -5.51
CA GLY A 13 -35.27 -29.64 -4.81
C GLY A 13 -33.72 -29.60 -4.90
N GLY A 14 -33.22 -28.81 -5.84
CA GLY A 14 -31.78 -28.55 -5.93
C GLY A 14 -31.37 -27.52 -4.87
N LEU A 15 -30.62 -27.97 -3.84
CA LEU A 15 -29.96 -27.11 -2.88
C LEU A 15 -28.78 -26.44 -3.58
N ALA A 16 -28.96 -25.20 -4.04
CA ALA A 16 -27.89 -24.39 -4.63
C ALA A 16 -26.98 -23.92 -3.49
N LEU A 17 -25.90 -24.67 -3.28
CA LEU A 17 -24.80 -24.27 -2.38
C LEU A 17 -24.05 -23.12 -3.05
N SER A 18 -24.43 -21.88 -2.72
CA SER A 18 -23.72 -20.67 -3.18
C SER A 18 -22.35 -20.62 -2.52
N LEU A 19 -21.32 -21.13 -3.19
CA LEU A 19 -19.91 -20.87 -2.84
C LEU A 19 -19.66 -19.37 -3.07
N VAL A 20 -19.71 -18.60 -1.99
CA VAL A 20 -19.16 -17.23 -1.98
C VAL A 20 -17.65 -17.38 -2.01
N LEU A 21 -17.08 -17.29 -3.21
CA LEU A 21 -15.66 -17.14 -3.40
C LEU A 21 -15.29 -15.74 -2.88
N ILE A 22 -14.80 -15.69 -1.64
CA ILE A 22 -14.11 -14.52 -1.08
C ILE A 22 -12.80 -14.43 -1.85
N THR A 23 -12.81 -13.77 -3.01
CA THR A 23 -11.60 -13.31 -3.65
C THR A 23 -11.03 -12.22 -2.75
N ALA A 24 -10.16 -12.59 -1.82
CA ALA A 24 -9.26 -11.66 -1.20
C ALA A 24 -8.42 -11.05 -2.34
N CYS A 25 -8.78 -9.85 -2.79
CA CYS A 25 -7.94 -9.06 -3.67
C CYS A 25 -6.68 -8.65 -2.89
N SER A 26 -5.72 -9.57 -2.76
CA SER A 26 -4.34 -9.19 -2.55
C SER A 26 -3.82 -8.75 -3.93
N GLY A 27 -4.14 -7.50 -4.31
CA GLY A 27 -3.41 -6.84 -5.38
C GLY A 27 -1.92 -6.82 -5.00
N PRO A 28 -1.00 -6.69 -5.97
CA PRO A 28 0.41 -6.57 -5.66
C PRO A 28 0.57 -5.44 -4.65
N THR A 29 1.08 -5.77 -3.45
CA THR A 29 1.35 -4.77 -2.42
C THR A 29 2.42 -3.84 -2.98
N GLU A 30 2.14 -2.54 -3.00
CA GLU A 30 3.11 -1.55 -3.43
C GLU A 30 4.39 -1.68 -2.59
N ASP A 31 5.56 -1.56 -3.24
CA ASP A 31 6.84 -1.64 -2.55
C ASP A 31 6.91 -0.63 -1.39
N VAL A 32 7.45 -1.07 -0.26
CA VAL A 32 7.56 -0.25 0.96
C VAL A 32 8.32 1.06 0.72
N ARG A 33 9.29 1.07 -0.18
CA ARG A 33 10.09 2.25 -0.56
C ARG A 33 9.27 3.26 -1.34
N VAL A 34 8.43 2.78 -2.28
CA VAL A 34 7.47 3.63 -3.02
C VAL A 34 6.48 4.25 -2.05
N THR A 35 5.91 3.44 -1.15
CA THR A 35 4.97 3.91 -0.12
C THR A 35 5.63 4.94 0.81
N LEU A 36 6.86 4.69 1.26
CA LEU A 36 7.59 5.63 2.12
C LEU A 36 7.87 6.94 1.37
N CYS A 37 8.34 6.87 0.10
CA CYS A 37 8.61 8.05 -0.70
C CYS A 37 7.35 8.91 -0.90
N LYS A 38 6.19 8.29 -1.15
CA LYS A 38 4.89 8.98 -1.21
C LYS A 38 4.54 9.66 0.11
N ASN A 39 4.74 8.97 1.24
CA ASN A 39 4.45 9.52 2.56
C ASN A 39 5.35 10.72 2.89
N LEU A 40 6.65 10.65 2.59
CA LEU A 40 7.58 11.76 2.75
C LEU A 40 7.20 12.94 1.84
N THR A 41 6.87 12.68 0.59
CA THR A 41 6.40 13.71 -0.35
C THR A 41 5.13 14.39 0.17
N SER A 42 4.17 13.60 0.66
CA SER A 42 2.90 14.12 1.21
C SER A 42 3.12 14.97 2.46
N ALA A 43 4.09 14.62 3.30
CA ALA A 43 4.41 15.38 4.51
C ALA A 43 4.96 16.79 4.23
N MET A 44 5.45 17.05 3.02
CA MET A 44 5.95 18.36 2.61
C MET A 44 4.88 19.27 2.02
N GLN A 45 3.71 18.74 1.68
CA GLN A 45 2.63 19.53 1.12
C GLN A 45 1.84 20.23 2.23
N LEU A 46 1.27 21.39 1.90
CA LEU A 46 0.41 22.11 2.82
C LEU A 46 -0.86 21.30 3.10
N SER A 47 -1.36 21.36 4.32
CA SER A 47 -2.59 20.67 4.74
C SER A 47 -3.86 21.10 3.97
N SER A 48 -3.76 22.17 3.19
CA SER A 48 -4.82 22.67 2.33
C SER A 48 -4.81 22.09 0.91
N GLN A 49 -3.76 21.32 0.57
CA GLN A 49 -3.55 20.76 -0.76
C GLN A 49 -3.82 19.26 -0.74
N SER A 50 -4.24 18.71 -1.88
CA SER A 50 -4.31 17.27 -2.11
C SER A 50 -3.33 16.86 -3.22
N ILE A 51 -2.89 15.59 -3.17
CA ILE A 51 -1.98 15.03 -4.16
C ILE A 51 -2.75 14.04 -5.03
N ASP A 52 -2.65 14.23 -6.33
CA ASP A 52 -3.15 13.32 -7.35
C ASP A 52 -1.96 12.59 -7.99
N TRP A 53 -1.70 11.35 -7.53
CA TRP A 53 -0.58 10.53 -7.98
C TRP A 53 -0.79 10.07 -9.42
N LYS A 54 0.21 10.29 -10.29
CA LYS A 54 0.18 9.90 -11.70
C LYS A 54 0.93 8.60 -11.98
N GLY A 55 2.05 8.40 -11.28
CA GLY A 55 2.84 7.20 -11.46
C GLY A 55 4.10 7.19 -10.61
N ASN A 56 4.75 6.03 -10.64
CA ASN A 56 6.08 5.85 -10.07
C ASN A 56 6.94 5.02 -11.03
N GLU A 57 8.25 5.23 -10.96
CA GLU A 57 9.25 4.50 -11.71
C GLU A 57 10.46 4.22 -10.83
N ASN A 58 11.02 3.02 -10.91
CA ASN A 58 12.25 2.65 -10.23
C ASN A 58 13.39 2.55 -11.25
N THR A 59 14.47 3.28 -11.02
CA THR A 59 15.69 3.26 -11.81
C THR A 59 16.84 2.72 -10.96
N PHE A 60 17.66 1.82 -11.54
CA PHE A 60 18.72 1.11 -10.84
C PHE A 60 20.09 1.53 -11.33
N HIS A 61 20.92 2.06 -10.45
CA HIS A 61 22.33 2.41 -10.69
C HIS A 61 23.23 1.42 -9.94
N ARG A 62 23.24 0.16 -10.41
CA ARG A 62 23.98 -0.91 -9.76
C ARG A 62 25.50 -0.72 -9.85
N PRO A 63 26.27 -1.04 -8.80
CA PRO A 63 25.86 -1.51 -7.46
C PRO A 63 25.59 -0.37 -6.44
N GLU A 64 25.47 0.87 -6.87
CA GLU A 64 25.54 2.03 -5.97
C GLU A 64 24.20 2.34 -5.30
N TYR A 65 23.14 2.60 -6.08
CA TYR A 65 21.84 3.01 -5.54
C TYR A 65 20.68 2.72 -6.49
N ALA A 66 19.47 2.75 -5.96
CA ALA A 66 18.23 2.84 -6.74
C ALA A 66 17.52 4.15 -6.49
N VAL A 67 16.71 4.58 -7.46
CA VAL A 67 15.91 5.80 -7.39
C VAL A 67 14.44 5.43 -7.62
N THR A 68 13.58 5.78 -6.68
CA THR A 68 12.12 5.78 -6.90
C THR A 68 11.69 7.20 -7.27
N SER A 69 11.29 7.40 -8.49
CA SER A 69 10.75 8.66 -9.01
C SER A 69 9.22 8.63 -8.95
N LEU A 70 8.61 9.69 -8.43
CA LEU A 70 7.16 9.86 -8.34
C LEU A 70 6.75 11.07 -9.18
N SER A 71 5.68 10.93 -9.96
CA SER A 71 5.02 12.04 -10.68
C SER A 71 3.63 12.24 -10.10
N PHE A 72 3.24 13.49 -9.85
CA PHE A 72 1.98 13.84 -9.24
C PHE A 72 1.56 15.27 -9.55
N ASP A 73 0.26 15.55 -9.39
CA ASP A 73 -0.25 16.92 -9.37
C ASP A 73 -0.58 17.31 -7.93
N VAL A 74 -0.16 18.50 -7.55
CA VAL A 74 -0.66 19.18 -6.35
C VAL A 74 -1.91 19.96 -6.74
N VAL A 75 -3.01 19.71 -6.03
CA VAL A 75 -4.29 20.35 -6.29
C VAL A 75 -4.62 21.27 -5.12
N ASP A 76 -4.71 22.57 -5.42
CA ASP A 76 -5.10 23.60 -4.48
C ASP A 76 -6.62 23.65 -4.28
N ARG A 77 -7.08 24.35 -3.23
CA ARG A 77 -8.51 24.52 -2.94
C ARG A 77 -9.29 25.20 -4.07
N ASP A 78 -8.63 26.06 -4.81
CA ASP A 78 -9.22 26.79 -5.94
C ASP A 78 -9.17 25.98 -7.25
N SER A 79 -8.93 24.65 -7.15
CA SER A 79 -8.81 23.72 -8.27
C SER A 79 -7.63 23.98 -9.22
N GLY A 80 -6.67 24.82 -8.81
CA GLY A 80 -5.37 24.96 -9.48
C GLY A 80 -4.60 23.63 -9.39
N ARG A 81 -3.98 23.22 -10.52
CA ARG A 81 -3.16 22.00 -10.57
C ARG A 81 -1.74 22.38 -10.95
N THR A 82 -0.78 21.86 -10.19
CA THR A 82 0.65 22.03 -10.47
C THR A 82 1.30 20.67 -10.56
N ALA A 83 1.85 20.33 -11.72
CA ALA A 83 2.58 19.08 -11.90
C ALA A 83 3.93 19.19 -11.19
N MET A 84 4.24 18.18 -10.38
CA MET A 84 5.47 18.10 -9.60
C MET A 84 6.08 16.70 -9.68
N GLN A 85 7.34 16.61 -9.28
CA GLN A 85 8.06 15.34 -9.20
C GLN A 85 8.80 15.24 -7.87
N SER A 86 8.95 14.02 -7.35
CA SER A 86 9.88 13.73 -6.27
C SER A 86 10.67 12.49 -6.58
N ALA A 87 11.88 12.38 -6.02
CA ALA A 87 12.72 11.23 -6.17
C ALA A 87 13.39 10.88 -4.83
N CYS A 88 13.31 9.61 -4.45
CA CYS A 88 13.96 9.07 -3.27
C CYS A 88 15.07 8.11 -3.70
N HIS A 89 16.25 8.26 -3.12
CA HIS A 89 17.45 7.49 -3.44
C HIS A 89 17.74 6.49 -2.31
N TYR A 90 17.94 5.22 -2.68
CA TYR A 90 18.13 4.10 -1.75
C TYR A 90 19.50 3.46 -2.00
N ALA A 91 20.33 3.37 -0.97
CA ALA A 91 21.64 2.76 -1.06
C ALA A 91 21.53 1.27 -1.37
N TYR A 92 22.46 0.75 -2.16
CA TYR A 92 22.59 -0.69 -2.36
C TYR A 92 23.05 -1.34 -1.06
N GLU A 93 22.37 -2.39 -0.64
CA GLU A 93 22.73 -3.23 0.48
C GLU A 93 23.12 -4.59 -0.08
N GLU A 94 24.37 -5.01 0.12
CA GLU A 94 24.86 -6.31 -0.29
C GLU A 94 24.21 -7.38 0.60
N LEU A 95 23.00 -7.80 0.23
CA LEU A 95 22.38 -8.96 0.83
C LEU A 95 22.91 -10.20 0.16
N GLU A 96 23.25 -11.23 0.94
CA GLU A 96 23.60 -12.53 0.41
C GLU A 96 22.61 -12.95 -0.68
N ASP A 97 23.11 -13.44 -1.83
CA ASP A 97 22.34 -13.86 -3.00
C ASP A 97 21.28 -14.92 -2.60
N THR A 98 20.12 -14.47 -2.20
CA THR A 98 18.96 -15.31 -2.01
C THR A 98 18.08 -15.24 -3.26
N ALA A 99 17.41 -16.35 -3.61
CA ALA A 99 16.49 -16.40 -4.73
C ALA A 99 15.37 -15.31 -4.66
N LEU A 100 15.13 -14.72 -3.50
CA LEU A 100 14.18 -13.64 -3.28
C LEU A 100 14.62 -12.33 -3.94
N ASN A 101 15.93 -12.03 -3.99
CA ASN A 101 16.46 -10.82 -4.65
C ASN A 101 16.29 -10.84 -6.17
N LEU A 102 16.07 -12.02 -6.75
CA LEU A 102 15.80 -12.16 -8.18
C LEU A 102 14.35 -11.84 -8.55
N ALA A 103 13.43 -11.95 -7.59
CA ALA A 103 12.01 -11.71 -7.82
C ALA A 103 11.66 -10.22 -7.83
N ASN A 104 12.32 -9.43 -6.97
CA ASN A 104 12.13 -7.98 -6.91
C ASN A 104 13.50 -7.28 -6.80
N PRO A 105 13.97 -6.61 -7.85
CA PRO A 105 15.27 -5.94 -7.86
C PRO A 105 15.42 -4.87 -6.76
N MET A 106 14.31 -4.32 -6.23
CA MET A 106 14.35 -3.36 -5.13
C MET A 106 14.82 -3.97 -3.81
N ASP A 107 14.69 -5.29 -3.61
CA ASP A 107 15.07 -5.94 -2.34
C ASP A 107 16.58 -5.91 -2.06
N ALA A 108 17.39 -5.60 -3.08
CA ALA A 108 18.82 -5.36 -2.92
C ALA A 108 19.18 -3.95 -2.40
N TYR A 109 18.19 -3.12 -2.08
CA TYR A 109 18.42 -1.74 -1.66
C TYR A 109 17.80 -1.46 -0.30
N ALA A 110 18.40 -0.52 0.44
CA ALA A 110 17.92 -0.04 1.74
C ALA A 110 16.42 0.34 1.68
N THR A 111 15.73 0.19 2.78
CA THR A 111 14.31 0.60 2.88
C THR A 111 14.14 2.08 3.20
N LEU A 112 15.19 2.72 3.75
CA LEU A 112 15.19 4.14 4.06
C LEU A 112 15.99 4.91 3.01
N PRO A 113 15.48 6.03 2.50
CA PRO A 113 16.21 6.85 1.53
C PRO A 113 17.37 7.58 2.22
N PHE A 114 18.53 7.63 1.54
CA PHE A 114 19.67 8.45 1.98
C PHE A 114 19.65 9.86 1.36
N ALA A 115 18.90 10.08 0.29
CA ALA A 115 18.70 11.39 -0.32
C ALA A 115 17.29 11.48 -0.91
N MET A 116 16.76 12.71 -0.98
CA MET A 116 15.46 13.00 -1.60
C MET A 116 15.48 14.33 -2.32
N THR A 117 14.80 14.40 -3.46
CA THR A 117 14.54 15.64 -4.19
C THR A 117 13.05 15.84 -4.38
N ILE A 118 12.60 17.10 -4.36
CA ILE A 118 11.24 17.49 -4.71
C ILE A 118 11.32 18.65 -5.68
N ASP A 119 10.74 18.47 -6.84
CA ASP A 119 10.73 19.44 -7.95
C ASP A 119 12.14 19.97 -8.24
N GLY A 120 13.11 19.06 -8.29
CA GLY A 120 14.53 19.36 -8.52
C GLY A 120 15.29 19.95 -7.35
N ARG A 121 14.64 20.29 -6.21
CA ARG A 121 15.29 20.77 -5.00
C ARG A 121 15.68 19.60 -4.12
N ALA A 122 16.97 19.44 -3.84
CA ALA A 122 17.45 18.46 -2.88
C ALA A 122 17.10 18.88 -1.43
N LEU A 123 16.67 17.92 -0.62
CA LEU A 123 16.55 18.10 0.81
C LEU A 123 17.92 18.01 1.46
N SER A 124 18.12 18.75 2.54
CA SER A 124 19.28 18.54 3.39
C SER A 124 19.14 17.25 4.20
N ASP A 125 20.27 16.66 4.61
CA ASP A 125 20.30 15.43 5.42
C ASP A 125 19.49 15.59 6.72
N ALA A 126 19.56 16.76 7.34
CA ALA A 126 18.82 17.05 8.57
C ALA A 126 17.30 17.10 8.34
N GLU A 127 16.84 17.68 7.22
CA GLU A 127 15.42 17.70 6.84
C GLU A 127 14.93 16.28 6.56
N LEU A 128 15.66 15.53 5.74
CA LEU A 128 15.30 14.16 5.39
C LEU A 128 15.22 13.26 6.64
N LEU A 129 16.25 13.31 7.50
CA LEU A 129 16.29 12.53 8.72
C LEU A 129 15.10 12.86 9.64
N ARG A 130 14.77 14.14 9.81
CA ARG A 130 13.62 14.56 10.60
C ARG A 130 12.32 13.98 10.03
N MET A 131 12.13 14.09 8.72
CA MET A 131 10.93 13.61 8.04
C MET A 131 10.79 12.08 8.15
N VAL A 132 11.86 11.34 7.94
CA VAL A 132 11.89 9.88 8.10
C VAL A 132 11.51 9.49 9.52
N ASN A 133 12.11 10.13 10.53
CA ASN A 133 11.79 9.86 11.94
C ASN A 133 10.31 10.17 12.28
N GLU A 134 9.76 11.27 11.78
CA GLU A 134 8.36 11.62 11.99
C GLU A 134 7.42 10.59 11.34
N GLU A 135 7.75 10.15 10.13
CA GLU A 135 6.99 9.14 9.42
C GLU A 135 7.03 7.77 10.13
N GLN A 136 8.19 7.33 10.58
CA GLN A 136 8.31 6.10 11.37
C GLN A 136 7.49 6.14 12.66
N LYS A 137 7.49 7.29 13.36
CA LYS A 137 6.64 7.49 14.55
C LYS A 137 5.15 7.46 14.18
N ARG A 138 4.77 8.02 13.05
CA ARG A 138 3.39 8.00 12.55
C ARG A 138 2.94 6.57 12.26
N GLN A 139 3.75 5.80 11.54
CA GLN A 139 3.49 4.39 11.24
C GLN A 139 3.40 3.55 12.52
N GLY A 140 4.32 3.74 13.46
CA GLY A 140 4.27 3.06 14.77
C GLY A 140 2.96 3.32 15.52
N ARG A 141 2.49 4.57 15.57
CA ARG A 141 1.20 4.89 16.18
C ARG A 141 0.01 4.24 15.47
N GLN A 142 0.03 4.15 14.14
CA GLN A 142 -1.02 3.47 13.38
C GLN A 142 -1.09 1.98 13.70
N ILE A 143 0.06 1.30 13.77
CA ILE A 143 0.13 -0.11 14.14
C ILE A 143 -0.47 -0.33 15.53
N ILE A 144 -0.05 0.47 16.52
CA ILE A 144 -0.57 0.36 17.90
C ILE A 144 -2.09 0.56 17.92
N SER A 145 -2.60 1.59 17.26
CA SER A 145 -4.05 1.88 17.23
C SER A 145 -4.85 0.75 16.56
N THR A 146 -4.30 0.14 15.52
CA THR A 146 -4.91 -1.00 14.83
C THR A 146 -4.95 -2.24 15.73
N LEU A 147 -3.87 -2.51 16.46
CA LEU A 147 -3.80 -3.62 17.41
C LEU A 147 -4.77 -3.43 18.56
N GLU A 148 -4.85 -2.22 19.14
CA GLU A 148 -5.81 -1.90 20.20
C GLU A 148 -7.25 -2.09 19.74
N LYS A 149 -7.58 -1.63 18.53
CA LYS A 149 -8.91 -1.82 17.95
C LYS A 149 -9.21 -3.31 17.76
N GLY A 150 -8.29 -4.07 17.16
CA GLY A 150 -8.44 -5.51 16.97
C GLY A 150 -8.64 -6.27 18.29
N ALA A 151 -7.89 -5.90 19.34
CA ALA A 151 -8.04 -6.49 20.65
C ALA A 151 -9.42 -6.19 21.29
N ARG A 152 -9.93 -4.96 21.15
CA ARG A 152 -11.29 -4.60 21.60
C ARG A 152 -12.36 -5.37 20.85
N ASP A 153 -12.28 -5.42 19.52
CA ASP A 153 -13.22 -6.15 18.66
C ASP A 153 -13.26 -7.65 19.01
N MET A 154 -12.10 -8.25 19.33
CA MET A 154 -12.03 -9.64 19.79
C MET A 154 -12.67 -9.80 21.18
N ALA A 155 -12.37 -8.92 22.11
CA ALA A 155 -12.95 -8.98 23.46
C ALA A 155 -14.49 -8.85 23.41
N ASP A 156 -15.01 -8.00 22.56
CA ASP A 156 -16.46 -7.80 22.40
C ASP A 156 -17.11 -9.05 21.75
N LYS A 157 -16.46 -9.67 20.77
CA LYS A 157 -16.93 -10.93 20.18
C LYS A 157 -16.97 -12.07 21.21
N VAL A 158 -15.94 -12.17 22.06
CA VAL A 158 -15.90 -13.19 23.13
C VAL A 158 -17.03 -12.95 24.14
N ARG A 159 -17.25 -11.69 24.56
CA ARG A 159 -18.35 -11.35 25.47
C ARG A 159 -19.71 -11.69 24.89
N ALA A 160 -19.93 -11.37 23.60
CA ALA A 160 -21.18 -11.69 22.93
C ALA A 160 -21.40 -13.20 22.76
N GLY A 161 -20.32 -14.00 22.60
CA GLY A 161 -20.40 -15.44 22.48
C GLY A 161 -20.61 -16.19 23.81
N ILE A 162 -20.24 -15.60 24.95
CA ILE A 162 -20.40 -16.22 26.30
C ILE A 162 -21.82 -16.00 26.86
N GLY A 163 -22.58 -15.08 26.29
CA GLY A 163 -23.94 -14.71 26.75
C GLY A 163 -25.08 -15.47 26.08
N GLN A 164 -24.83 -16.57 25.35
CA GLN A 164 -25.86 -17.39 24.69
C GLN A 164 -25.96 -18.76 25.35
#